data_8751721d538065d75e83992e4bcda473
#
_entry.id   8751721d538065d75e83992e4bcda473
#
_cell.length_a   1.000
_cell.length_b   1.000
_cell.length_c   1.000
_cell.angle_alpha   90.00
_cell.angle_beta   90.00
_cell.angle_gamma   90.00
#
_symmetry.space_group_name_H-M   'P 1'
#
loop_
_entity.id
_entity.type
_entity.pdbx_description
1 polymer ?
#
loop_
_entity_poly.entity_id
_entity_poly.type
_entity_poly.pdbx_seq_one_letter_code
_entity_poly.pdbx_strand_id
1 'polypeptide(L)'
;MFYKPPKPETIALNKETNKKLYAAEIKWLSENLDLIQSNKFIMDMYRFLINGTRKISPKMIEAVRKNMKNPKYNLDARAAKLEKLTPIVEKINMVLHLAEKKGDKAVGFVQKVKDYVRENYRITPKQMQALNKVYKRVSEDLFKEE
;
A
#
# COMPACT_ATOMS: atom_id res chain seq x y z
N MET A 1 -16.74 29.02 -16.79
CA MET A 1 -17.58 27.81 -16.92
C MET A 1 -18.26 27.55 -15.60
N PHE A 2 -19.60 27.49 -15.63
CA PHE A 2 -20.39 27.35 -14.39
C PHE A 2 -20.69 25.88 -14.14
N TYR A 3 -20.36 25.40 -12.94
CA TYR A 3 -20.73 24.07 -12.50
C TYR A 3 -22.23 23.99 -12.31
N LYS A 4 -22.86 23.08 -13.00
CA LYS A 4 -24.28 22.77 -12.81
C LYS A 4 -24.42 21.53 -11.94
N PRO A 5 -25.01 21.63 -10.74
CA PRO A 5 -25.23 20.44 -9.92
C PRO A 5 -26.20 19.48 -10.63
N PRO A 6 -26.05 18.16 -10.43
CA PRO A 6 -26.99 17.21 -11.03
C PRO A 6 -28.39 17.39 -10.48
N LYS A 7 -29.37 17.02 -11.29
CA LYS A 7 -30.80 17.10 -10.90
C LYS A 7 -31.07 16.10 -9.76
N PRO A 8 -32.05 16.41 -8.88
CA PRO A 8 -32.41 15.49 -7.79
C PRO A 8 -32.76 14.07 -8.27
N GLU A 9 -33.42 13.94 -9.41
CA GLU A 9 -33.78 12.65 -10.01
C GLU A 9 -32.51 11.86 -10.40
N THR A 10 -31.51 12.55 -10.96
CA THR A 10 -30.23 11.95 -11.33
C THR A 10 -29.48 11.47 -10.11
N ILE A 11 -29.48 12.26 -9.04
CA ILE A 11 -28.84 11.89 -7.75
C ILE A 11 -29.50 10.63 -7.19
N ALA A 12 -30.84 10.60 -7.15
CA ALA A 12 -31.57 9.45 -6.64
C ALA A 12 -31.29 8.18 -7.46
N LEU A 13 -31.25 8.31 -8.79
CA LEU A 13 -30.93 7.19 -9.68
C LEU A 13 -29.51 6.69 -9.47
N ASN A 14 -28.53 7.59 -9.33
CA ASN A 14 -27.15 7.23 -9.07
C ASN A 14 -27.01 6.50 -7.74
N LYS A 15 -27.66 6.97 -6.68
CA LYS A 15 -27.65 6.30 -5.37
C LYS A 15 -28.18 4.88 -5.47
N GLU A 16 -29.30 4.70 -6.13
CA GLU A 16 -29.93 3.39 -6.29
C GLU A 16 -29.04 2.46 -7.10
N THR A 17 -28.51 2.94 -8.23
CA THR A 17 -27.61 2.19 -9.09
C THR A 17 -26.34 1.75 -8.30
N ASN A 18 -25.76 2.68 -7.54
CA ASN A 18 -24.56 2.39 -6.75
C ASN A 18 -24.83 1.33 -5.69
N LYS A 19 -25.97 1.39 -5.02
CA LYS A 19 -26.37 0.37 -4.03
C LYS A 19 -26.52 -1.00 -4.64
N LYS A 20 -27.03 -1.09 -5.87
CA LYS A 20 -27.21 -2.36 -6.57
C LYS A 20 -25.90 -2.94 -7.09
N LEU A 21 -25.09 -2.09 -7.74
CA LEU A 21 -23.88 -2.54 -8.45
C LEU A 21 -22.64 -2.60 -7.55
N TYR A 22 -22.55 -1.71 -6.57
CA TYR A 22 -21.32 -1.49 -5.79
C TYR A 22 -21.53 -1.65 -4.29
N ALA A 23 -22.50 -2.46 -3.88
CA ALA A 23 -22.80 -2.70 -2.47
C ALA A 23 -21.58 -3.19 -1.67
N ALA A 24 -20.81 -4.11 -2.26
CA ALA A 24 -19.61 -4.67 -1.63
C ALA A 24 -18.53 -3.61 -1.42
N GLU A 25 -18.31 -2.77 -2.43
CA GLU A 25 -17.32 -1.69 -2.36
C GLU A 25 -17.72 -0.63 -1.35
N ILE A 26 -18.99 -0.24 -1.32
CA ILE A 26 -19.52 0.73 -0.34
C ILE A 26 -19.33 0.19 1.08
N LYS A 27 -19.68 -1.07 1.29
CA LYS A 27 -19.53 -1.73 2.61
C LYS A 27 -18.08 -1.72 3.06
N TRP A 28 -17.18 -2.17 2.17
CA TRP A 28 -15.76 -2.23 2.49
C TRP A 28 -15.19 -0.84 2.84
N LEU A 29 -15.52 0.17 2.02
CA LEU A 29 -15.08 1.54 2.24
C LEU A 29 -15.59 2.08 3.57
N SER A 30 -16.87 1.85 3.91
CA SER A 30 -17.45 2.31 5.16
C SER A 30 -16.82 1.67 6.39
N GLU A 31 -16.39 0.41 6.27
CA GLU A 31 -15.74 -0.33 7.36
C GLU A 31 -14.27 0.05 7.54
N ASN A 32 -13.65 0.67 6.54
CA ASN A 32 -12.22 0.98 6.52
C ASN A 32 -11.92 2.49 6.38
N LEU A 33 -12.85 3.33 6.80
CA LEU A 33 -12.69 4.80 6.70
C LEU A 33 -11.40 5.29 7.35
N ASP A 34 -11.04 4.74 8.51
CA ASP A 34 -9.82 5.14 9.22
C ASP A 34 -8.56 4.91 8.39
N LEU A 35 -8.54 3.82 7.61
CA LEU A 35 -7.39 3.46 6.78
C LEU A 35 -7.33 4.27 5.49
N ILE A 36 -8.48 4.65 4.92
CA ILE A 36 -8.54 5.35 3.62
C ILE A 36 -8.55 6.87 3.76
N GLN A 37 -8.68 7.40 4.98
CA GLN A 37 -8.78 8.84 5.25
C GLN A 37 -7.69 9.68 4.60
N SER A 38 -6.46 9.17 4.55
CA SER A 38 -5.32 9.89 3.98
C SER A 38 -5.32 9.91 2.45
N ASN A 39 -6.16 9.11 1.81
CA ASN A 39 -6.24 9.04 0.35
C ASN A 39 -7.45 9.82 -0.15
N LYS A 40 -7.19 11.03 -0.63
CA LYS A 40 -8.25 11.94 -1.11
C LYS A 40 -9.08 11.31 -2.22
N PHE A 41 -8.43 10.62 -3.16
CA PHE A 41 -9.12 10.00 -4.30
C PHE A 41 -10.14 8.96 -3.82
N ILE A 42 -9.74 8.06 -2.93
CA ILE A 42 -10.63 7.01 -2.41
C ILE A 42 -11.77 7.63 -1.61
N MET A 43 -11.48 8.64 -0.78
CA MET A 43 -12.50 9.34 0.00
C MET A 43 -13.51 10.03 -0.91
N ASP A 44 -13.06 10.65 -2.00
CA ASP A 44 -13.95 11.26 -2.97
C ASP A 44 -14.84 10.21 -3.64
N MET A 45 -14.28 9.06 -4.01
CA MET A 45 -15.05 7.95 -4.58
C MET A 45 -16.11 7.45 -3.61
N TYR A 46 -15.78 7.31 -2.33
CA TYR A 46 -16.72 6.92 -1.30
C TYR A 46 -17.90 7.90 -1.22
N ARG A 47 -17.59 9.20 -1.22
CA ARG A 47 -18.61 10.25 -1.19
C ARG A 47 -19.53 10.19 -2.40
N PHE A 48 -18.97 10.01 -3.60
CA PHE A 48 -19.76 9.90 -4.83
C PHE A 48 -20.67 8.67 -4.81
N LEU A 49 -20.16 7.55 -4.29
CA LEU A 49 -20.93 6.31 -4.16
C LEU A 49 -22.12 6.49 -3.23
N ILE A 50 -21.94 7.21 -2.12
CA ILE A 50 -22.99 7.42 -1.11
C ILE A 50 -23.95 8.53 -1.54
N ASN A 51 -23.40 9.66 -2.01
CA ASN A 51 -24.20 10.86 -2.30
C ASN A 51 -24.87 10.86 -3.67
N GLY A 52 -24.35 10.08 -4.62
CA GLY A 52 -24.90 10.02 -5.97
C GLY A 52 -24.73 11.30 -6.78
N THR A 53 -23.85 12.21 -6.32
CA THR A 53 -23.62 13.51 -6.97
C THR A 53 -22.82 13.39 -8.26
N ARG A 54 -22.21 12.24 -8.52
CA ARG A 54 -21.45 11.98 -9.74
C ARG A 54 -21.64 10.52 -10.15
N LYS A 55 -21.79 10.30 -11.45
CA LYS A 55 -21.87 8.94 -11.99
C LYS A 55 -20.51 8.24 -11.88
N ILE A 56 -20.51 7.00 -11.42
CA ILE A 56 -19.28 6.20 -11.29
C ILE A 56 -18.98 5.52 -12.62
N SER A 57 -17.80 5.81 -13.18
CA SER A 57 -17.36 5.18 -14.43
C SER A 57 -16.68 3.82 -14.12
N PRO A 58 -16.57 2.94 -15.14
CA PRO A 58 -15.83 1.67 -14.97
C PRO A 58 -14.40 1.86 -14.48
N LYS A 59 -13.71 2.89 -14.95
CA LYS A 59 -12.33 3.20 -14.51
C LYS A 59 -12.28 3.61 -13.04
N MET A 60 -13.27 4.36 -12.59
CA MET A 60 -13.35 4.80 -11.20
C MET A 60 -13.50 3.60 -10.26
N ILE A 61 -14.43 2.69 -10.57
CA ILE A 61 -14.67 1.52 -9.72
C ILE A 61 -13.48 0.53 -9.77
N GLU A 62 -12.83 0.40 -10.91
CA GLU A 62 -11.61 -0.40 -11.01
C GLU A 62 -10.51 0.13 -10.08
N ALA A 63 -10.33 1.45 -10.05
CA ALA A 63 -9.35 2.08 -9.17
C ALA A 63 -9.70 1.85 -7.70
N VAL A 64 -10.98 1.93 -7.34
CA VAL A 64 -11.44 1.61 -5.98
C VAL A 64 -11.11 0.15 -5.64
N ARG A 65 -11.45 -0.79 -6.51
CA ARG A 65 -11.20 -2.22 -6.30
C ARG A 65 -9.71 -2.52 -6.15
N LYS A 66 -8.86 -1.84 -6.92
CA LYS A 66 -7.41 -1.97 -6.81
C LYS A 66 -6.91 -1.52 -5.44
N ASN A 67 -7.45 -0.40 -4.94
CA ASN A 67 -7.10 0.10 -3.62
C ASN A 67 -7.62 -0.79 -2.49
N MET A 68 -8.75 -1.47 -2.69
CA MET A 68 -9.29 -2.42 -1.71
C MET A 68 -8.34 -3.61 -1.47
N LYS A 69 -7.50 -3.93 -2.44
CA LYS A 69 -6.50 -5.01 -2.33
C LYS A 69 -5.13 -4.50 -1.86
N ASN A 70 -4.97 -3.19 -1.76
CA ASN A 70 -3.69 -2.60 -1.37
C ASN A 70 -3.44 -2.80 0.13
N PRO A 71 -2.26 -3.35 0.52
CA PRO A 71 -1.92 -3.55 1.94
C PRO A 71 -1.99 -2.29 2.79
N LYS A 72 -1.86 -1.11 2.20
CA LYS A 72 -1.98 0.16 2.93
C LYS A 72 -3.39 0.36 3.50
N TYR A 73 -4.41 -0.17 2.83
CA TYR A 73 -5.82 0.05 3.17
C TYR A 73 -6.58 -1.22 3.53
N ASN A 74 -5.98 -2.37 3.36
CA ASN A 74 -6.59 -3.67 3.65
C ASN A 74 -5.73 -4.43 4.66
N LEU A 75 -6.23 -4.60 5.88
CA LEU A 75 -5.48 -5.23 6.97
C LEU A 75 -5.16 -6.71 6.68
N ASP A 76 -6.08 -7.44 6.06
CA ASP A 76 -5.85 -8.85 5.72
C ASP A 76 -4.76 -8.98 4.65
N ALA A 77 -4.80 -8.13 3.62
CA ALA A 77 -3.77 -8.08 2.59
C ALA A 77 -2.42 -7.68 3.18
N ARG A 78 -2.43 -6.73 4.13
CA ARG A 78 -1.22 -6.29 4.86
C ARG A 78 -0.62 -7.44 5.64
N ALA A 79 -1.42 -8.17 6.41
CA ALA A 79 -0.95 -9.30 7.19
C ALA A 79 -0.36 -10.39 6.31
N ALA A 80 -0.98 -10.71 5.18
CA ALA A 80 -0.48 -11.68 4.22
C ALA A 80 0.86 -11.25 3.61
N LYS A 81 1.00 -9.96 3.26
CA LYS A 81 2.25 -9.42 2.73
C LYS A 81 3.35 -9.41 3.79
N LEU A 82 3.04 -9.02 5.03
CA LEU A 82 4.01 -9.01 6.12
C LEU A 82 4.52 -10.42 6.42
N GLU A 83 3.65 -11.43 6.38
CA GLU A 83 4.04 -12.82 6.55
C GLU A 83 5.06 -13.25 5.49
N LYS A 84 4.79 -12.93 4.23
CA LYS A 84 5.71 -13.24 3.13
C LYS A 84 7.02 -12.46 3.22
N LEU A 85 6.99 -11.26 3.79
CA LEU A 85 8.16 -10.39 3.93
C LEU A 85 9.00 -10.72 5.16
N THR A 86 8.51 -11.54 6.10
CA THR A 86 9.23 -11.84 7.34
C THR A 86 10.67 -12.28 7.10
N PRO A 87 10.98 -13.25 6.19
CA PRO A 87 12.39 -13.61 5.95
C PRO A 87 13.22 -12.45 5.40
N ILE A 88 12.60 -11.60 4.58
CA ILE A 88 13.27 -10.43 3.99
C ILE A 88 13.56 -9.39 5.07
N VAL A 89 12.60 -9.12 5.95
CA VAL A 89 12.77 -8.17 7.06
C VAL A 89 13.86 -8.65 8.01
N GLU A 90 13.88 -9.94 8.34
CA GLU A 90 14.92 -10.54 9.17
C GLU A 90 16.30 -10.37 8.53
N LYS A 91 16.39 -10.59 7.20
CA LYS A 91 17.64 -10.41 6.47
C LYS A 91 18.09 -8.94 6.48
N ILE A 92 17.17 -8.01 6.25
CA ILE A 92 17.47 -6.57 6.29
C ILE A 92 18.00 -6.18 7.67
N ASN A 93 17.36 -6.63 8.73
CA ASN A 93 17.77 -6.32 10.10
C ASN A 93 19.17 -6.89 10.42
N MET A 94 19.45 -8.12 9.97
CA MET A 94 20.75 -8.74 10.13
C MET A 94 21.84 -7.96 9.37
N VAL A 95 21.57 -7.61 8.12
CA VAL A 95 22.52 -6.85 7.29
C VAL A 95 22.79 -5.48 7.92
N LEU A 96 21.73 -4.80 8.38
CA LEU A 96 21.86 -3.51 9.04
C LEU A 96 22.72 -3.62 10.31
N HIS A 97 22.47 -4.62 11.14
CA HIS A 97 23.24 -4.86 12.35
C HIS A 97 24.73 -5.09 12.04
N LEU A 98 25.01 -5.95 11.07
CA LEU A 98 26.41 -6.25 10.67
C LEU A 98 27.09 -5.02 10.06
N ALA A 99 26.36 -4.26 9.24
CA ALA A 99 26.89 -3.04 8.61
C ALA A 99 27.21 -1.97 9.67
N GLU A 100 26.34 -1.78 10.64
CA GLU A 100 26.55 -0.85 11.75
C GLU A 100 27.77 -1.26 12.59
N LYS A 101 27.88 -2.55 12.91
CA LYS A 101 28.99 -3.09 13.69
C LYS A 101 30.33 -2.86 13.01
N LYS A 102 30.37 -2.94 11.67
CA LYS A 102 31.60 -2.72 10.88
C LYS A 102 31.81 -1.27 10.48
N GLY A 103 30.86 -0.38 10.75
CA GLY A 103 30.93 1.00 10.27
C GLY A 103 30.90 1.08 8.75
N ASP A 104 30.17 0.18 8.10
CA ASP A 104 30.09 0.13 6.64
C ASP A 104 29.36 1.33 6.07
N LYS A 105 29.82 1.83 4.93
CA LYS A 105 29.21 2.98 4.25
C LYS A 105 27.79 2.72 3.77
N ALA A 106 27.38 1.47 3.68
CA ALA A 106 26.06 1.08 3.19
C ALA A 106 24.96 1.13 4.28
N VAL A 107 25.28 1.49 5.52
CA VAL A 107 24.29 1.59 6.61
C VAL A 107 23.09 2.47 6.19
N GLY A 108 23.36 3.64 5.62
CA GLY A 108 22.30 4.56 5.17
C GLY A 108 21.42 3.93 4.10
N PHE A 109 22.02 3.23 3.15
CA PHE A 109 21.28 2.53 2.10
C PHE A 109 20.40 1.43 2.67
N VAL A 110 20.93 0.58 3.56
CA VAL A 110 20.17 -0.51 4.18
C VAL A 110 19.00 0.04 4.98
N GLN A 111 19.21 1.14 5.71
CA GLN A 111 18.14 1.81 6.46
C GLN A 111 17.04 2.31 5.52
N LYS A 112 17.39 2.88 4.37
CA LYS A 112 16.41 3.30 3.35
C LYS A 112 15.61 2.13 2.80
N VAL A 113 16.25 0.99 2.56
CA VAL A 113 15.55 -0.23 2.11
C VAL A 113 14.57 -0.69 3.18
N LYS A 114 14.99 -0.70 4.44
CA LYS A 114 14.12 -1.06 5.57
C LYS A 114 12.88 -0.18 5.62
N ASP A 115 13.06 1.13 5.51
CA ASP A 115 11.96 2.09 5.54
C ASP A 115 11.02 1.89 4.34
N TYR A 116 11.59 1.68 3.16
CA TYR A 116 10.81 1.42 1.94
C TYR A 116 9.94 0.17 2.08
N VAL A 117 10.51 -0.94 2.54
CA VAL A 117 9.79 -2.21 2.73
C VAL A 117 8.66 -2.03 3.74
N ARG A 118 8.93 -1.31 4.83
CA ARG A 118 7.91 -1.03 5.86
C ARG A 118 6.74 -0.19 5.32
N GLU A 119 7.03 0.78 4.47
CA GLU A 119 6.03 1.67 3.91
C GLU A 119 5.26 1.07 2.73
N ASN A 120 5.93 0.26 1.91
CA ASN A 120 5.38 -0.23 0.64
C ASN A 120 5.00 -1.70 0.64
N TYR A 121 5.34 -2.44 1.69
CA TYR A 121 5.05 -3.88 1.84
C TYR A 121 5.61 -4.72 0.69
N ARG A 122 6.77 -4.31 0.16
CA ARG A 122 7.47 -5.03 -0.93
C ARG A 122 8.92 -4.58 -0.98
N ILE A 123 9.76 -5.40 -1.63
CA ILE A 123 11.14 -5.04 -1.96
C ILE A 123 11.30 -5.15 -3.48
N THR A 124 12.00 -4.19 -4.09
CA THR A 124 12.25 -4.24 -5.52
C THR A 124 13.41 -5.20 -5.83
N PRO A 125 13.46 -5.77 -7.07
CA PRO A 125 14.58 -6.63 -7.47
C PRO A 125 15.94 -5.92 -7.35
N LYS A 126 16.01 -4.63 -7.68
CA LYS A 126 17.24 -3.84 -7.54
C LYS A 126 17.67 -3.72 -6.08
N GLN A 127 16.71 -3.45 -5.19
CA GLN A 127 16.98 -3.37 -3.76
C GLN A 127 17.47 -4.70 -3.21
N MET A 128 16.85 -5.81 -3.62
CA MET A 128 17.23 -7.15 -3.20
C MET A 128 18.65 -7.48 -3.66
N GLN A 129 19.00 -7.18 -4.92
CA GLN A 129 20.34 -7.41 -5.45
C GLN A 129 21.38 -6.61 -4.68
N ALA A 130 21.10 -5.32 -4.45
CA ALA A 130 22.00 -4.45 -3.71
C ALA A 130 22.16 -4.90 -2.25
N LEU A 131 21.05 -5.30 -1.62
CA LEU A 131 21.07 -5.86 -0.26
C LEU A 131 21.92 -7.12 -0.17
N ASN A 132 21.79 -8.02 -1.16
CA ASN A 132 22.61 -9.25 -1.22
C ASN A 132 24.09 -8.95 -1.37
N LYS A 133 24.45 -7.91 -2.13
CA LYS A 133 25.86 -7.49 -2.25
C LYS A 133 26.40 -6.97 -0.92
N VAL A 134 25.62 -6.16 -0.22
CA VAL A 134 26.01 -5.67 1.11
C VAL A 134 26.14 -6.82 2.09
N TYR A 135 25.16 -7.73 2.10
CA TYR A 135 25.18 -8.91 2.96
C TYR A 135 26.45 -9.72 2.78
N LYS A 136 26.79 -10.01 1.51
CA LYS A 136 28.00 -10.79 1.19
C LYS A 136 29.25 -10.10 1.75
N ARG A 137 29.35 -8.78 1.58
CA ARG A 137 30.51 -8.00 2.04
C ARG A 137 30.60 -7.96 3.56
N VAL A 138 29.48 -7.68 4.26
CA VAL A 138 29.50 -7.51 5.72
C VAL A 138 29.53 -8.84 6.49
N SER A 139 29.17 -9.94 5.82
CA SER A 139 29.18 -11.29 6.43
C SER A 139 30.46 -12.07 6.15
N GLU A 140 31.35 -11.60 5.28
CA GLU A 140 32.59 -12.30 4.93
C GLU A 140 33.44 -12.68 6.16
N ASP A 141 33.56 -11.74 7.10
CA ASP A 141 34.37 -11.95 8.29
C ASP A 141 33.82 -13.02 9.24
N LEU A 142 32.48 -13.22 9.20
CA LEU A 142 31.86 -14.28 10.00
C LEU A 142 32.25 -15.67 9.55
N PHE A 143 32.53 -15.84 8.26
CA PHE A 143 32.90 -17.12 7.68
C PHE A 143 34.42 -17.33 7.69
N LYS A 144 35.19 -16.25 7.81
CA LYS A 144 36.68 -16.33 7.88
C LYS A 144 37.22 -16.65 9.24
N GLU A 145 36.46 -16.37 10.31
CA GLU A 145 36.87 -16.62 11.69
C GLU A 145 36.70 -18.10 12.12
N GLU A 146 36.01 -18.88 11.30
CA GLU A 146 35.90 -20.32 11.51
C GLU A 146 37.11 -21.03 10.90
#